data_d83f666ec78e175eec21dec988b437d8
#
_entry.id   d83f666ec78e175eec21dec988b437d8
#
_cell.length_a   1.000
_cell.length_b   1.000
_cell.length_c   1.000
_cell.angle_alpha   90.00
_cell.angle_beta   90.00
_cell.angle_gamma   90.00
#
_symmetry.space_group_name_H-M   'P 1'
#
loop_
_entity.id
_entity.type
_entity.pdbx_description
1 polymer ?
#
loop_
_entity_poly.entity_id
_entity_poly.type
_entity_poly.pdbx_seq_one_letter_code
_entity_poly.pdbx_strand_id
1 'polypeptide(L)'
;GVQSSASAVAGAAPASSLAAAVRAPKRRSADQPSSRATMPVAERFVSINGEGTCAGKLAAFIRFTGCNLRCGYCDTMWANVPGAAAKDEAPEQLAAWVRQTGVECVTLTGGEPVLQPLLPQLVELLLGEPGPNGRGLRVEIETNGAADLGELAALRARVGDAAPGSLSFTVDWKLPSSGMEQQMLPANFRLLGARDTVKFVCGQGDLPRALEVARQLDLPGRVPVYLSPCFGDIEPARIVEFMQENQMTWATAQVQLHKVIWPDVERGV
;
A
#
# COMPACT_ATOMS: atom_id res chain seq x y z
N GLY A 1 -45.50 56.38 76.21
CA GLY A 1 -45.17 55.45 77.26
C GLY A 1 -43.91 54.72 76.89
N VAL A 2 -42.87 55.11 77.34
CA VAL A 2 -42.06 54.73 78.51
C VAL A 2 -41.21 53.50 78.25
N GLN A 3 -39.95 53.79 78.21
CA GLN A 3 -38.84 53.17 78.99
C GLN A 3 -38.46 51.71 78.56
N SER A 4 -37.30 51.31 78.51
CA SER A 4 -36.00 51.71 79.13
C SER A 4 -35.11 50.49 79.09
N SER A 5 -33.84 50.75 78.78
CA SER A 5 -32.64 50.25 79.41
C SER A 5 -32.28 48.72 79.25
N ALA A 6 -31.20 48.37 78.99
CA ALA A 6 -29.77 48.48 79.37
C ALA A 6 -29.05 47.25 78.88
N SER A 7 -27.98 47.44 78.25
CA SER A 7 -26.59 47.25 78.73
C SER A 7 -26.19 45.82 79.02
N ALA A 8 -25.19 45.35 78.30
CA ALA A 8 -23.85 44.85 78.73
C ALA A 8 -23.19 44.02 77.61
N VAL A 9 -22.19 44.50 77.10
CA VAL A 9 -20.76 44.25 77.29
C VAL A 9 -20.17 42.91 76.87
N ALA A 10 -19.25 43.04 75.92
CA ALA A 10 -17.97 42.37 75.73
C ALA A 10 -17.89 40.93 75.24
N GLY A 11 -17.10 40.80 74.25
CA GLY A 11 -16.52 39.55 73.85
C GLY A 11 -15.93 39.59 72.44
N ALA A 12 -14.78 40.28 72.27
CA ALA A 12 -14.01 40.18 71.02
C ALA A 12 -13.32 38.84 70.95
N ALA A 13 -13.44 38.17 69.87
CA ALA A 13 -12.54 37.09 69.46
C ALA A 13 -12.19 37.22 67.97
N PRO A 14 -10.96 36.88 67.58
CA PRO A 14 -10.34 37.43 66.40
C PRO A 14 -10.76 36.72 65.11
N ALA A 15 -10.78 37.48 64.04
CA ALA A 15 -10.97 37.04 62.68
C ALA A 15 -9.86 36.12 62.23
N SER A 16 -10.14 34.85 61.95
CA SER A 16 -9.26 33.93 61.22
C SER A 16 -9.47 34.16 59.73
N SER A 17 -8.49 34.71 59.08
CA SER A 17 -8.39 34.87 57.64
C SER A 17 -8.27 33.49 56.96
N LEU A 18 -9.35 33.02 56.31
CA LEU A 18 -9.28 31.94 55.34
C LEU A 18 -8.69 32.49 54.03
N ALA A 19 -7.38 32.41 53.88
CA ALA A 19 -6.75 32.59 52.61
C ALA A 19 -7.09 31.38 51.73
N ALA A 20 -8.02 31.56 50.80
CA ALA A 20 -8.29 30.60 49.75
C ALA A 20 -7.03 30.47 48.86
N ALA A 21 -6.32 29.38 49.00
CA ALA A 21 -5.24 29.02 48.10
C ALA A 21 -5.82 28.76 46.71
N VAL A 22 -5.72 29.72 45.81
CA VAL A 22 -5.92 29.56 44.38
C VAL A 22 -4.86 28.58 43.87
N ARG A 23 -5.24 27.33 43.69
CA ARG A 23 -4.45 26.32 43.03
C ARG A 23 -4.22 26.75 41.59
N ALA A 24 -3.02 27.13 41.23
CA ALA A 24 -2.60 27.35 39.86
C ALA A 24 -2.88 26.10 39.03
N PRO A 25 -3.41 26.23 37.80
CA PRO A 25 -3.62 25.07 36.93
C PRO A 25 -2.25 24.44 36.64
N LYS A 26 -2.12 23.13 36.93
CA LYS A 26 -0.96 22.33 36.54
C LYS A 26 -0.79 22.50 35.04
N ARG A 27 0.29 23.13 34.61
CA ARG A 27 0.75 23.10 33.23
C ARG A 27 0.82 21.62 32.83
N ARG A 28 -0.01 21.21 31.88
CA ARG A 28 0.14 19.93 31.20
C ARG A 28 1.51 19.99 30.53
N SER A 29 2.38 19.08 30.88
CA SER A 29 3.63 18.86 30.20
C SER A 29 3.31 18.56 28.73
N ALA A 30 3.71 19.46 27.84
CA ALA A 30 3.65 19.28 26.39
C ALA A 30 4.82 18.41 25.96
N ASP A 31 4.85 17.13 26.38
CA ASP A 31 5.78 16.12 25.88
C ASP A 31 5.22 14.72 26.13
N GLN A 32 4.06 14.46 25.53
CA GLN A 32 3.81 13.11 25.04
C GLN A 32 4.06 13.16 23.53
N PRO A 33 4.98 12.34 22.99
CA PRO A 33 5.06 12.19 21.54
C PRO A 33 3.67 11.77 21.07
N SER A 34 3.05 12.60 20.23
CA SER A 34 1.85 12.20 19.50
C SER A 34 2.19 10.86 18.88
N SER A 35 1.47 9.80 19.22
CA SER A 35 1.65 8.50 18.58
C SER A 35 1.44 8.74 17.08
N ARG A 36 2.54 8.83 16.33
CA ARG A 36 2.46 8.95 14.87
C ARG A 36 1.73 7.72 14.38
N ALA A 37 0.72 7.93 13.56
CA ALA A 37 0.03 6.82 12.93
C ALA A 37 1.04 6.00 12.11
N THR A 38 0.96 4.69 12.21
CA THR A 38 1.92 3.74 11.64
C THR A 38 1.24 2.75 10.72
N MET A 39 2.02 2.09 9.88
CA MET A 39 1.60 1.05 8.94
C MET A 39 2.28 -0.27 9.31
N PRO A 40 1.56 -1.42 9.29
CA PRO A 40 2.13 -2.72 9.61
C PRO A 40 2.96 -3.26 8.43
N VAL A 41 4.28 -3.18 8.54
CA VAL A 41 5.25 -3.64 7.52
C VAL A 41 5.73 -5.03 7.85
N ALA A 42 5.46 -6.01 6.96
CA ALA A 42 5.94 -7.38 7.10
C ALA A 42 7.44 -7.47 6.83
N GLU A 43 7.90 -6.80 5.78
CA GLU A 43 9.30 -6.69 5.41
C GLU A 43 9.56 -5.48 4.52
N ARG A 44 10.82 -5.04 4.48
CA ARG A 44 11.32 -4.09 3.48
C ARG A 44 12.74 -4.48 3.10
N PHE A 45 13.01 -4.47 1.82
CA PHE A 45 14.29 -4.94 1.26
C PHE A 45 14.57 -4.28 -0.09
N VAL A 46 15.77 -4.45 -0.60
CA VAL A 46 16.16 -4.08 -1.96
C VAL A 46 16.43 -5.34 -2.74
N SER A 47 15.73 -5.50 -3.87
CA SER A 47 15.93 -6.61 -4.80
C SER A 47 15.61 -6.16 -6.22
N ILE A 48 15.55 -7.06 -7.17
CA ILE A 48 15.08 -6.77 -8.52
C ILE A 48 13.54 -6.87 -8.57
N ASN A 49 12.90 -6.01 -9.36
CA ASN A 49 11.52 -6.26 -9.76
C ASN A 49 11.45 -7.54 -10.58
N GLY A 50 10.66 -8.50 -10.11
CA GLY A 50 10.49 -9.79 -10.76
C GLY A 50 9.54 -9.73 -11.95
N GLU A 51 8.67 -8.72 -12.01
CA GLU A 51 7.56 -8.60 -12.95
C GLU A 51 7.28 -7.13 -13.32
N GLY A 52 6.30 -6.91 -14.19
CA GLY A 52 5.85 -5.58 -14.59
C GLY A 52 6.81 -4.86 -15.53
N THR A 53 6.61 -3.56 -15.68
CA THR A 53 7.41 -2.71 -16.58
C THR A 53 8.82 -2.43 -16.06
N CYS A 54 9.08 -2.70 -14.79
CA CYS A 54 10.39 -2.53 -14.13
C CYS A 54 11.13 -3.86 -13.94
N ALA A 55 10.70 -4.96 -14.55
CA ALA A 55 11.35 -6.26 -14.43
C ALA A 55 12.86 -6.17 -14.67
N GLY A 56 13.64 -6.79 -13.77
CA GLY A 56 15.10 -6.78 -13.80
C GLY A 56 15.77 -5.52 -13.25
N LYS A 57 15.03 -4.48 -12.85
CA LYS A 57 15.60 -3.28 -12.21
C LYS A 57 15.60 -3.42 -10.69
N LEU A 58 16.65 -2.87 -10.06
CA LEU A 58 16.68 -2.74 -8.60
C LEU A 58 15.54 -1.84 -8.12
N ALA A 59 14.84 -2.30 -7.09
CA ALA A 59 13.76 -1.60 -6.45
C ALA A 59 13.81 -1.75 -4.92
N ALA A 60 13.32 -0.74 -4.21
CA ALA A 60 13.01 -0.83 -2.80
C ALA A 60 11.59 -1.38 -2.65
N PHE A 61 11.47 -2.53 -2.02
CA PHE A 61 10.18 -3.17 -1.73
C PHE A 61 9.73 -2.81 -0.31
N ILE A 62 8.46 -2.46 -0.19
CA ILE A 62 7.77 -2.35 1.10
C ILE A 62 6.57 -3.27 1.05
N ARG A 63 6.59 -4.34 1.85
CA ARG A 63 5.53 -5.33 1.95
C ARG A 63 4.72 -5.13 3.21
N PHE A 64 3.44 -4.81 3.06
CA PHE A 64 2.50 -4.66 4.18
C PHE A 64 1.85 -5.99 4.53
N THR A 65 1.33 -6.10 5.75
CA THR A 65 0.54 -7.26 6.19
C THR A 65 -0.94 -7.08 5.87
N GLY A 66 -1.62 -8.21 5.78
CA GLY A 66 -3.07 -8.27 5.60
C GLY A 66 -3.52 -8.17 4.15
N CYS A 67 -4.53 -8.98 3.81
CA CYS A 67 -5.13 -9.02 2.48
C CYS A 67 -6.62 -9.33 2.60
N ASN A 68 -7.42 -8.74 1.72
CA ASN A 68 -8.85 -9.03 1.60
C ASN A 68 -9.15 -10.30 0.80
N LEU A 69 -8.14 -10.90 0.16
CA LEU A 69 -8.27 -12.14 -0.62
C LEU A 69 -7.56 -13.33 0.04
N ARG A 70 -7.89 -14.56 -0.42
CA ARG A 70 -7.28 -15.82 -0.02
C ARG A 70 -7.06 -16.70 -1.24
N CYS A 71 -6.18 -16.24 -2.13
CA CYS A 71 -5.86 -16.94 -3.38
C CYS A 71 -5.19 -18.28 -3.10
N GLY A 72 -5.60 -19.33 -3.83
CA GLY A 72 -5.08 -20.68 -3.62
C GLY A 72 -3.58 -20.83 -3.88
N TYR A 73 -3.01 -20.00 -4.75
CA TYR A 73 -1.58 -20.00 -5.11
C TYR A 73 -0.79 -18.85 -4.47
N CYS A 74 -1.30 -18.23 -3.38
CA CYS A 74 -0.63 -17.09 -2.77
C CYS A 74 0.72 -17.49 -2.18
N ASP A 75 1.81 -16.92 -2.68
CA ASP A 75 3.18 -17.16 -2.21
C ASP A 75 3.58 -16.30 -0.99
N THR A 76 2.75 -15.32 -0.63
CA THR A 76 2.96 -14.42 0.51
C THR A 76 1.92 -14.60 1.61
N MET A 77 1.31 -15.79 1.69
CA MET A 77 0.28 -16.08 2.71
C MET A 77 0.81 -15.87 4.14
N TRP A 78 2.10 -16.08 4.37
CA TRP A 78 2.76 -15.85 5.65
C TRP A 78 2.62 -14.40 6.16
N ALA A 79 2.49 -13.42 5.27
CA ALA A 79 2.26 -12.01 5.60
C ALA A 79 0.76 -11.70 5.81
N ASN A 80 -0.14 -12.62 5.43
CA ASN A 80 -1.58 -12.38 5.33
C ASN A 80 -2.42 -13.13 6.38
N VAL A 81 -1.78 -14.00 7.18
CA VAL A 81 -2.46 -14.69 8.26
C VAL A 81 -2.70 -13.74 9.45
N PRO A 82 -3.76 -13.97 10.25
CA PRO A 82 -3.96 -13.23 11.49
C PRO A 82 -2.74 -13.33 12.41
N GLY A 83 -2.25 -12.18 12.90
CA GLY A 83 -1.06 -12.15 13.76
C GLY A 83 0.27 -12.33 13.01
N ALA A 84 0.29 -12.16 11.68
CA ALA A 84 1.53 -12.13 10.92
C ALA A 84 2.51 -11.11 11.52
N ALA A 85 3.77 -11.49 11.58
CA ALA A 85 4.82 -10.62 12.13
C ALA A 85 4.93 -9.34 11.30
N ALA A 86 4.87 -8.20 11.97
CA ALA A 86 4.99 -6.90 11.36
C ALA A 86 5.74 -5.94 12.29
N LYS A 87 6.37 -4.95 11.67
CA LYS A 87 6.91 -3.79 12.36
C LYS A 87 6.08 -2.57 12.00
N ASP A 88 5.59 -1.87 13.01
CA ASP A 88 4.85 -0.63 12.81
C ASP A 88 5.82 0.50 12.45
N GLU A 89 5.68 1.04 11.24
CA GLU A 89 6.52 2.13 10.73
C GLU A 89 5.67 3.29 10.21
N ALA A 90 6.09 4.53 10.53
CA ALA A 90 5.41 5.72 10.01
C ALA A 90 5.77 5.94 8.52
N PRO A 91 4.89 6.58 7.72
CA PRO A 91 5.17 6.91 6.32
C PRO A 91 6.50 7.66 6.12
N GLU A 92 6.84 8.58 7.02
CA GLU A 92 8.09 9.35 6.97
C GLU A 92 9.33 8.48 7.18
N GLN A 93 9.23 7.45 8.04
CA GLN A 93 10.31 6.49 8.27
C GLN A 93 10.54 5.62 7.04
N LEU A 94 9.45 5.18 6.39
CA LEU A 94 9.50 4.39 5.16
C LEU A 94 10.09 5.21 4.02
N ALA A 95 9.64 6.44 3.81
CA ALA A 95 10.18 7.35 2.80
C ALA A 95 11.67 7.64 3.05
N ALA A 96 12.08 7.88 4.29
CA ALA A 96 13.48 8.08 4.66
C ALA A 96 14.33 6.83 4.36
N TRP A 97 13.82 5.63 4.64
CA TRP A 97 14.51 4.40 4.31
C TRP A 97 14.66 4.22 2.80
N VAL A 98 13.62 4.47 1.99
CA VAL A 98 13.71 4.41 0.53
C VAL A 98 14.83 5.31 0.02
N ARG A 99 14.92 6.55 0.49
CA ARG A 99 16.00 7.47 0.11
C ARG A 99 17.39 6.91 0.41
N GLN A 100 17.56 6.25 1.57
CA GLN A 100 18.84 5.65 1.97
C GLN A 100 19.27 4.48 1.09
N THR A 101 18.32 3.80 0.42
CA THR A 101 18.65 2.69 -0.48
C THR A 101 19.36 3.13 -1.75
N GLY A 102 19.17 4.37 -2.19
CA GLY A 102 19.74 4.90 -3.43
C GLY A 102 19.15 4.31 -4.71
N VAL A 103 18.01 3.59 -4.66
CA VAL A 103 17.33 3.06 -5.86
C VAL A 103 16.30 4.03 -6.40
N GLU A 104 16.01 3.94 -7.70
CA GLU A 104 15.02 4.80 -8.37
C GLU A 104 13.61 4.21 -8.36
N CYS A 105 13.48 2.88 -8.27
CA CYS A 105 12.20 2.19 -8.29
C CYS A 105 11.78 1.82 -6.87
N VAL A 106 10.49 2.00 -6.57
CA VAL A 106 9.87 1.63 -5.30
C VAL A 106 8.64 0.79 -5.60
N THR A 107 8.54 -0.39 -5.01
CA THR A 107 7.38 -1.27 -5.15
C THR A 107 6.67 -1.40 -3.81
N LEU A 108 5.46 -0.86 -3.76
CA LEU A 108 4.55 -0.99 -2.62
C LEU A 108 3.64 -2.20 -2.87
N THR A 109 3.80 -3.21 -2.05
CA THR A 109 3.16 -4.52 -2.20
C THR A 109 2.76 -5.07 -0.84
N GLY A 110 2.47 -6.34 -0.75
CA GLY A 110 2.22 -6.98 0.55
C GLY A 110 1.19 -8.07 0.47
N GLY A 111 0.26 -8.06 1.43
CA GLY A 111 -1.04 -8.65 1.23
C GLY A 111 -1.83 -7.84 0.21
N GLU A 112 -2.43 -6.75 0.67
CA GLU A 112 -3.03 -5.74 -0.20
C GLU A 112 -2.66 -4.34 0.30
N PRO A 113 -1.76 -3.64 -0.39
CA PRO A 113 -1.29 -2.32 0.07
C PRO A 113 -2.40 -1.27 0.09
N VAL A 114 -3.39 -1.35 -0.81
CA VAL A 114 -4.49 -0.38 -0.91
C VAL A 114 -5.37 -0.36 0.34
N LEU A 115 -5.34 -1.42 1.15
CA LEU A 115 -6.06 -1.46 2.44
C LEU A 115 -5.37 -0.62 3.54
N GLN A 116 -4.16 -0.14 3.31
CA GLN A 116 -3.43 0.64 4.31
C GLN A 116 -3.91 2.09 4.31
N PRO A 117 -4.52 2.60 5.42
CA PRO A 117 -5.11 3.94 5.45
C PRO A 117 -4.10 5.08 5.19
N LEU A 118 -2.83 4.85 5.49
CA LEU A 118 -1.75 5.83 5.31
C LEU A 118 -1.00 5.68 3.98
N LEU A 119 -1.45 4.76 3.10
CA LEU A 119 -0.79 4.57 1.79
C LEU A 119 -0.78 5.85 0.95
N PRO A 120 -1.86 6.63 0.85
CA PRO A 120 -1.83 7.89 0.10
C PRO A 120 -0.78 8.88 0.64
N GLN A 121 -0.62 9.00 1.96
CA GLN A 121 0.41 9.84 2.58
C GLN A 121 1.81 9.37 2.23
N LEU A 122 2.09 8.05 2.31
CA LEU A 122 3.37 7.49 1.92
C LEU A 122 3.67 7.77 0.45
N VAL A 123 2.70 7.58 -0.43
CA VAL A 123 2.84 7.84 -1.87
C VAL A 123 3.16 9.31 -2.12
N GLU A 124 2.47 10.25 -1.50
CA GLU A 124 2.77 11.69 -1.62
C GLU A 124 4.21 12.02 -1.21
N LEU A 125 4.69 11.46 -0.09
CA LEU A 125 6.06 11.65 0.38
C LEU A 125 7.08 11.10 -0.62
N LEU A 126 6.83 9.92 -1.20
CA LEU A 126 7.73 9.31 -2.19
C LEU A 126 7.75 10.08 -3.51
N LEU A 127 6.59 10.59 -3.96
CA LEU A 127 6.49 11.35 -5.22
C LEU A 127 7.10 12.75 -5.10
N GLY A 128 7.03 13.36 -3.93
CA GLY A 128 7.53 14.72 -3.67
C GLY A 128 9.05 14.84 -3.56
N GLU A 129 9.74 13.73 -3.42
CA GLU A 129 11.18 13.72 -3.17
C GLU A 129 11.98 13.45 -4.47
N PRO A 130 13.10 14.14 -4.67
CA PRO A 130 14.01 13.77 -5.73
C PRO A 130 14.67 12.42 -5.44
N GLY A 131 14.76 11.56 -6.42
CA GLY A 131 15.52 10.32 -6.34
C GLY A 131 17.02 10.56 -6.43
N PRO A 132 17.82 9.47 -6.39
CA PRO A 132 19.28 9.52 -6.26
C PRO A 132 20.01 10.27 -7.40
N ASN A 133 19.43 10.34 -8.58
CA ASN A 133 20.02 11.01 -9.76
C ASN A 133 19.37 12.38 -10.06
N GLY A 134 18.72 13.01 -9.06
CA GLY A 134 17.97 14.24 -9.21
C GLY A 134 16.66 14.08 -10.02
N ARG A 135 16.33 12.84 -10.42
CA ARG A 135 15.03 12.48 -10.97
C ARG A 135 14.12 11.99 -9.86
N GLY A 136 12.81 12.09 -10.06
CA GLY A 136 11.86 11.56 -9.09
C GLY A 136 11.87 10.04 -9.02
N LEU A 137 11.34 9.51 -7.92
CA LEU A 137 11.17 8.07 -7.76
C LEU A 137 10.07 7.52 -8.69
N ARG A 138 10.26 6.30 -9.16
CA ARG A 138 9.23 5.53 -9.87
C ARG A 138 8.52 4.64 -8.85
N VAL A 139 7.37 5.10 -8.39
CA VAL A 139 6.56 4.37 -7.40
C VAL A 139 5.55 3.49 -8.13
N GLU A 140 5.59 2.21 -7.84
CA GLU A 140 4.66 1.20 -8.33
C GLU A 140 3.84 0.65 -7.16
N ILE A 141 2.53 0.55 -7.32
CA ILE A 141 1.66 -0.15 -6.39
C ILE A 141 1.21 -1.45 -7.06
N GLU A 142 1.62 -2.58 -6.48
CA GLU A 142 1.10 -3.90 -6.85
C GLU A 142 -0.14 -4.20 -6.02
N THR A 143 -1.29 -4.35 -6.67
CA THR A 143 -2.58 -4.57 -6.02
C THR A 143 -3.34 -5.73 -6.65
N ASN A 144 -4.14 -6.38 -5.83
CA ASN A 144 -4.94 -7.55 -6.24
C ASN A 144 -6.22 -7.19 -7.03
N GLY A 145 -6.50 -5.92 -7.28
CA GLY A 145 -7.66 -5.47 -8.05
C GLY A 145 -9.01 -5.52 -7.34
N ALA A 146 -9.06 -6.02 -6.09
CA ALA A 146 -10.28 -6.16 -5.29
C ALA A 146 -10.42 -5.09 -4.18
N ALA A 147 -9.55 -4.09 -4.16
CA ALA A 147 -9.65 -2.90 -3.32
C ALA A 147 -9.81 -1.66 -4.21
N ASP A 148 -10.57 -0.67 -3.76
CA ASP A 148 -10.87 0.53 -4.54
C ASP A 148 -9.62 1.40 -4.75
N LEU A 149 -9.27 1.66 -6.01
CA LEU A 149 -8.15 2.51 -6.41
C LEU A 149 -8.53 4.00 -6.58
N GLY A 150 -9.78 4.37 -6.38
CA GLY A 150 -10.28 5.71 -6.67
C GLY A 150 -9.49 6.82 -5.99
N GLU A 151 -9.18 6.69 -4.70
CA GLU A 151 -8.40 7.68 -3.95
C GLU A 151 -6.98 7.84 -4.48
N LEU A 152 -6.28 6.74 -4.77
CA LEU A 152 -4.91 6.76 -5.30
C LEU A 152 -4.86 7.29 -6.74
N ALA A 153 -5.87 6.97 -7.55
CA ALA A 153 -6.00 7.51 -8.89
C ALA A 153 -6.27 9.03 -8.86
N ALA A 154 -7.12 9.50 -7.93
CA ALA A 154 -7.34 10.93 -7.70
C ALA A 154 -6.08 11.64 -7.20
N LEU A 155 -5.33 11.01 -6.29
CA LEU A 155 -4.03 11.49 -5.83
C LEU A 155 -3.06 11.64 -7.02
N ARG A 156 -2.93 10.61 -7.84
CA ARG A 156 -2.09 10.63 -9.04
C ARG A 156 -2.47 11.78 -9.99
N ALA A 157 -3.77 11.98 -10.23
CA ALA A 157 -4.26 13.07 -11.09
C ALA A 157 -3.97 14.46 -10.49
N ARG A 158 -4.11 14.61 -9.17
CA ARG A 158 -3.84 15.87 -8.45
C ARG A 158 -2.36 16.25 -8.48
N VAL A 159 -1.50 15.28 -8.25
CA VAL A 159 -0.04 15.49 -8.24
C VAL A 159 0.47 15.73 -9.66
N GLY A 160 -0.04 14.97 -10.64
CA GLY A 160 0.26 15.14 -12.06
C GLY A 160 1.76 15.17 -12.36
N ASP A 161 2.12 15.96 -13.37
CA ASP A 161 3.52 16.15 -13.78
C ASP A 161 4.26 17.20 -12.92
N ALA A 162 3.60 17.76 -11.89
CA ALA A 162 4.22 18.75 -11.00
C ALA A 162 5.18 18.10 -9.98
N ALA A 163 4.95 16.83 -9.64
CA ALA A 163 5.86 16.11 -8.77
C ALA A 163 7.08 15.57 -9.54
N PRO A 164 8.24 15.51 -8.91
CA PRO A 164 9.43 14.90 -9.52
C PRO A 164 9.25 13.40 -9.78
N GLY A 165 8.47 12.70 -8.94
CA GLY A 165 8.21 11.27 -9.04
C GLY A 165 7.01 10.89 -9.91
N SER A 166 6.89 9.60 -10.22
CA SER A 166 5.77 9.05 -10.98
C SER A 166 5.11 7.89 -10.25
N LEU A 167 3.79 7.78 -10.37
CA LEU A 167 2.99 6.68 -9.81
C LEU A 167 2.40 5.83 -10.94
N SER A 168 2.58 4.52 -10.84
CA SER A 168 1.94 3.51 -11.67
C SER A 168 1.27 2.43 -10.82
N PHE A 169 0.30 1.75 -11.42
CA PHE A 169 -0.37 0.60 -10.83
C PHE A 169 -0.07 -0.65 -11.63
N THR A 170 0.29 -1.73 -10.93
CA THR A 170 0.24 -3.09 -11.46
C THR A 170 -0.92 -3.80 -10.80
N VAL A 171 -1.98 -4.02 -11.56
CA VAL A 171 -3.26 -4.53 -11.04
C VAL A 171 -3.46 -5.95 -11.52
N ASP A 172 -3.55 -6.88 -10.59
CA ASP A 172 -3.91 -8.26 -10.89
C ASP A 172 -5.40 -8.39 -11.13
N TRP A 173 -5.79 -9.06 -12.23
CA TRP A 173 -7.09 -9.69 -12.30
C TRP A 173 -6.94 -11.14 -11.86
N LYS A 174 -7.56 -11.48 -10.75
CA LYS A 174 -7.55 -12.86 -10.25
C LYS A 174 -8.47 -13.73 -11.08
N LEU A 175 -7.88 -14.79 -11.65
CA LEU A 175 -8.58 -15.74 -12.53
C LEU A 175 -9.23 -16.89 -11.73
N PRO A 176 -10.04 -17.76 -12.35
CA PRO A 176 -10.75 -18.84 -11.66
C PRO A 176 -9.86 -19.71 -10.78
N SER A 177 -8.65 -20.08 -11.21
CA SER A 177 -7.72 -20.90 -10.43
C SER A 177 -7.32 -20.30 -9.08
N SER A 178 -7.41 -18.98 -8.95
CA SER A 178 -7.18 -18.28 -7.67
C SER A 178 -8.26 -18.54 -6.63
N GLY A 179 -9.48 -18.89 -7.07
CA GLY A 179 -10.69 -18.95 -6.25
C GLY A 179 -11.27 -17.58 -5.88
N MET A 180 -10.70 -16.47 -6.39
CA MET A 180 -11.04 -15.09 -5.96
C MET A 180 -11.57 -14.20 -7.09
N GLU A 181 -11.82 -14.71 -8.27
CA GLU A 181 -12.25 -13.91 -9.42
C GLU A 181 -13.50 -13.06 -9.14
N GLN A 182 -14.44 -13.59 -8.38
CA GLN A 182 -15.70 -12.89 -8.05
C GLN A 182 -15.51 -11.64 -7.18
N GLN A 183 -14.33 -11.45 -6.60
CA GLN A 183 -13.99 -10.29 -5.77
C GLN A 183 -13.44 -9.11 -6.59
N MET A 184 -13.19 -9.31 -7.88
CA MET A 184 -12.59 -8.27 -8.72
C MET A 184 -13.53 -7.08 -8.89
N LEU A 185 -12.95 -5.87 -8.90
CA LEU A 185 -13.66 -4.62 -9.11
C LEU A 185 -13.40 -4.08 -10.52
N PRO A 186 -14.28 -4.32 -11.51
CA PRO A 186 -14.07 -3.86 -12.89
C PRO A 186 -13.87 -2.33 -13.00
N ALA A 187 -14.39 -1.55 -12.05
CA ALA A 187 -14.22 -0.11 -12.00
C ALA A 187 -12.75 0.31 -11.90
N ASN A 188 -11.92 -0.44 -11.17
CA ASN A 188 -10.47 -0.16 -11.04
C ASN A 188 -9.78 -0.17 -12.40
N PHE A 189 -10.13 -1.11 -13.28
CA PHE A 189 -9.49 -1.29 -14.58
C PHE A 189 -9.82 -0.18 -15.59
N ARG A 190 -10.88 0.60 -15.33
CA ARG A 190 -11.21 1.80 -16.12
C ARG A 190 -10.33 3.00 -15.76
N LEU A 191 -9.71 2.99 -14.57
CA LEU A 191 -8.80 4.04 -14.10
C LEU A 191 -7.38 3.89 -14.68
N LEU A 192 -7.08 2.74 -15.30
CA LEU A 192 -5.75 2.40 -15.78
C LEU A 192 -5.50 2.95 -17.18
N GLY A 193 -4.24 3.22 -17.50
CA GLY A 193 -3.79 3.73 -18.78
C GLY A 193 -2.41 3.19 -19.17
N ALA A 194 -1.76 3.80 -20.13
CA ALA A 194 -0.50 3.35 -20.73
C ALA A 194 0.68 3.26 -19.74
N ARG A 195 0.60 3.92 -18.58
CA ARG A 195 1.64 3.87 -17.53
C ARG A 195 1.43 2.71 -16.55
N ASP A 196 0.26 2.11 -16.59
CA ASP A 196 -0.14 1.05 -15.67
C ASP A 196 0.05 -0.33 -16.32
N THR A 197 -0.18 -1.37 -15.55
CA THR A 197 -0.10 -2.76 -16.00
C THR A 197 -1.31 -3.53 -15.48
N VAL A 198 -1.89 -4.37 -16.32
CA VAL A 198 -2.80 -5.43 -15.90
C VAL A 198 -2.06 -6.76 -15.99
N LYS A 199 -2.08 -7.51 -14.89
CA LYS A 199 -1.42 -8.80 -14.79
C LYS A 199 -2.45 -9.90 -14.59
N PHE A 200 -2.27 -10.99 -15.33
CA PHE A 200 -2.99 -12.24 -15.15
C PHE A 200 -2.00 -13.31 -14.75
N VAL A 201 -2.10 -13.80 -13.51
CA VAL A 201 -1.40 -15.01 -13.08
C VAL A 201 -2.28 -16.20 -13.46
N CYS A 202 -1.83 -16.95 -14.46
CA CYS A 202 -2.61 -18.00 -15.10
C CYS A 202 -2.23 -19.37 -14.53
N GLY A 203 -3.21 -20.08 -14.00
CA GLY A 203 -3.17 -21.52 -13.74
C GLY A 203 -3.67 -22.33 -14.94
N GLN A 204 -3.74 -23.66 -14.74
CA GLN A 204 -4.30 -24.54 -15.76
C GLN A 204 -5.76 -24.15 -16.06
N GLY A 205 -6.08 -23.96 -17.35
CA GLY A 205 -7.43 -23.62 -17.80
C GLY A 205 -7.80 -22.15 -17.74
N ASP A 206 -6.96 -21.27 -17.19
CA ASP A 206 -7.27 -19.86 -17.03
C ASP A 206 -7.10 -19.01 -18.30
N LEU A 207 -6.27 -19.45 -19.26
CA LEU A 207 -5.90 -18.65 -20.42
C LEU A 207 -7.09 -18.18 -21.27
N PRO A 208 -8.12 -19.02 -21.56
CA PRO A 208 -9.32 -18.56 -22.27
C PRO A 208 -10.05 -17.45 -21.50
N ARG A 209 -10.13 -17.57 -20.17
CA ARG A 209 -10.78 -16.57 -19.33
C ARG A 209 -9.99 -15.27 -19.28
N ALA A 210 -8.65 -15.33 -19.23
CA ALA A 210 -7.80 -14.14 -19.31
C ALA A 210 -8.03 -13.36 -20.61
N LEU A 211 -8.11 -14.04 -21.75
CA LEU A 211 -8.42 -13.44 -23.04
C LEU A 211 -9.81 -12.80 -23.06
N GLU A 212 -10.82 -13.50 -22.54
CA GLU A 212 -12.19 -12.99 -22.44
C GLU A 212 -12.25 -11.72 -21.60
N VAL A 213 -11.67 -11.73 -20.39
CA VAL A 213 -11.63 -10.58 -19.47
C VAL A 213 -10.90 -9.41 -20.09
N ALA A 214 -9.75 -9.65 -20.74
CA ALA A 214 -8.99 -8.58 -21.39
C ALA A 214 -9.82 -7.85 -22.45
N ARG A 215 -10.63 -8.59 -23.22
CA ARG A 215 -11.56 -8.03 -24.21
C ARG A 215 -12.75 -7.33 -23.56
N GLN A 216 -13.36 -7.92 -22.54
CA GLN A 216 -14.48 -7.31 -21.79
C GLN A 216 -14.12 -5.98 -21.14
N LEU A 217 -12.88 -5.84 -20.66
CA LEU A 217 -12.37 -4.64 -20.03
C LEU A 217 -11.71 -3.67 -21.03
N ASP A 218 -11.72 -3.98 -22.31
CA ASP A 218 -11.10 -3.16 -23.36
C ASP A 218 -9.63 -2.81 -23.03
N LEU A 219 -8.84 -3.82 -22.64
CA LEU A 219 -7.45 -3.64 -22.28
C LEU A 219 -6.50 -3.55 -23.49
N PRO A 220 -6.70 -4.31 -24.60
CA PRO A 220 -5.79 -4.31 -25.74
C PRO A 220 -5.55 -2.91 -26.31
N GLY A 221 -4.27 -2.51 -26.40
CA GLY A 221 -3.87 -1.18 -26.91
C GLY A 221 -4.08 -0.01 -25.96
N ARG A 222 -4.76 -0.20 -24.84
CA ARG A 222 -5.01 0.84 -23.83
C ARG A 222 -4.09 0.72 -22.61
N VAL A 223 -3.89 -0.50 -22.13
CA VAL A 223 -3.09 -0.79 -20.95
C VAL A 223 -2.14 -1.94 -21.28
N PRO A 224 -0.85 -1.88 -20.91
CA PRO A 224 0.04 -3.03 -20.96
C PRO A 224 -0.53 -4.24 -20.21
N VAL A 225 -0.59 -5.38 -20.86
CA VAL A 225 -1.13 -6.63 -20.30
C VAL A 225 -0.04 -7.68 -20.25
N TYR A 226 0.13 -8.28 -19.07
CA TYR A 226 1.09 -9.35 -18.83
C TYR A 226 0.38 -10.64 -18.45
N LEU A 227 0.82 -11.74 -19.07
CA LEU A 227 0.41 -13.10 -18.73
C LEU A 227 1.59 -13.78 -18.04
N SER A 228 1.43 -14.14 -16.79
CA SER A 228 2.45 -14.84 -15.99
C SER A 228 1.96 -16.25 -15.63
N PRO A 229 2.81 -17.28 -15.72
CA PRO A 229 2.42 -18.61 -15.26
C PRO A 229 2.30 -18.64 -13.73
N CYS A 230 1.27 -19.27 -13.21
CA CYS A 230 1.23 -19.72 -11.83
C CYS A 230 2.34 -20.75 -11.65
N PHE A 231 3.32 -20.43 -10.80
CA PHE A 231 4.52 -21.24 -10.63
C PHE A 231 4.19 -22.67 -10.21
N GLY A 232 4.68 -23.64 -10.98
CA GLY A 232 4.46 -25.08 -10.72
C GLY A 232 3.09 -25.61 -11.16
N ASP A 233 2.20 -24.79 -11.71
CA ASP A 233 0.86 -25.23 -12.16
C ASP A 233 0.73 -25.25 -13.69
N ILE A 234 1.29 -24.27 -14.39
CA ILE A 234 1.29 -24.21 -15.85
C ILE A 234 2.69 -23.93 -16.39
N GLU A 235 3.05 -24.63 -17.46
CA GLU A 235 4.33 -24.40 -18.14
C GLU A 235 4.32 -23.05 -18.88
N PRO A 236 5.40 -22.23 -18.76
CA PRO A 236 5.49 -20.94 -19.44
C PRO A 236 5.31 -21.02 -20.95
N ALA A 237 5.76 -22.12 -21.59
CA ALA A 237 5.58 -22.36 -23.02
C ALA A 237 4.12 -22.37 -23.42
N ARG A 238 3.22 -22.89 -22.58
CA ARG A 238 1.79 -22.96 -22.87
C ARG A 238 1.16 -21.57 -22.98
N ILE A 239 1.66 -20.57 -22.22
CA ILE A 239 1.21 -19.18 -22.37
C ILE A 239 1.56 -18.66 -23.76
N VAL A 240 2.82 -18.90 -24.20
CA VAL A 240 3.30 -18.42 -25.50
C VAL A 240 2.52 -19.08 -26.64
N GLU A 241 2.32 -20.41 -26.59
CA GLU A 241 1.50 -21.14 -27.56
C GLU A 241 0.08 -20.56 -27.66
N PHE A 242 -0.58 -20.34 -26.51
CA PHE A 242 -1.91 -19.75 -26.46
C PHE A 242 -1.96 -18.34 -27.07
N MET A 243 -0.94 -17.51 -26.77
CA MET A 243 -0.82 -16.18 -27.37
C MET A 243 -0.70 -16.25 -28.89
N GLN A 244 0.09 -17.21 -29.41
CA GLN A 244 0.25 -17.44 -30.86
C GLN A 244 -1.07 -17.91 -31.49
N GLU A 245 -1.71 -18.92 -30.92
CA GLU A 245 -2.98 -19.48 -31.37
C GLU A 245 -4.09 -18.41 -31.47
N ASN A 246 -4.08 -17.44 -30.54
CA ASN A 246 -5.11 -16.40 -30.43
C ASN A 246 -4.66 -15.01 -30.92
N GLN A 247 -3.49 -14.91 -31.54
CA GLN A 247 -2.93 -13.67 -32.09
C GLN A 247 -2.92 -12.51 -31.08
N MET A 248 -2.52 -12.80 -29.83
CA MET A 248 -2.49 -11.83 -28.74
C MET A 248 -1.24 -10.93 -28.81
N THR A 249 -1.08 -10.20 -29.92
CA THR A 249 0.08 -9.33 -30.17
C THR A 249 0.16 -8.13 -29.22
N TRP A 250 -0.90 -7.87 -28.48
CA TRP A 250 -1.03 -6.80 -27.48
C TRP A 250 -0.65 -7.23 -26.06
N ALA A 251 -0.46 -8.53 -25.82
CA ALA A 251 -0.08 -9.06 -24.51
C ALA A 251 1.40 -9.43 -24.48
N THR A 252 1.96 -9.47 -23.29
CA THR A 252 3.35 -9.86 -23.01
C THR A 252 3.37 -11.09 -22.11
N ALA A 253 4.06 -12.15 -22.53
CA ALA A 253 4.37 -13.26 -21.64
C ALA A 253 5.51 -12.86 -20.71
N GLN A 254 5.36 -13.11 -19.40
CA GLN A 254 6.37 -12.77 -18.42
C GLN A 254 6.50 -13.88 -17.37
N VAL A 255 7.73 -14.26 -17.06
CA VAL A 255 8.01 -15.15 -15.93
C VAL A 255 8.44 -14.33 -14.73
N GLN A 256 8.18 -14.84 -13.54
CA GLN A 256 8.61 -14.24 -12.28
C GLN A 256 10.11 -14.42 -12.10
N LEU A 257 10.91 -13.39 -12.39
CA LEU A 257 12.38 -13.47 -12.39
C LEU A 257 12.93 -13.93 -11.04
N HIS A 258 12.36 -13.47 -9.92
CA HIS A 258 12.81 -13.88 -8.59
C HIS A 258 12.66 -15.40 -8.36
N LYS A 259 11.62 -16.03 -8.91
CA LYS A 259 11.44 -17.49 -8.84
C LYS A 259 12.47 -18.26 -9.67
N VAL A 260 13.00 -17.65 -10.73
CA VAL A 260 14.07 -18.24 -11.56
C VAL A 260 15.44 -18.06 -10.92
N ILE A 261 15.70 -16.88 -10.35
CA ILE A 261 17.00 -16.53 -9.76
C ILE A 261 17.19 -17.17 -8.39
N TRP A 262 16.12 -17.18 -7.57
CA TRP A 262 16.12 -17.69 -6.19
C TRP A 262 14.94 -18.63 -5.96
N PRO A 263 14.92 -19.82 -6.58
CA PRO A 263 13.75 -20.71 -6.55
C PRO A 263 13.36 -21.18 -5.15
N ASP A 264 14.33 -21.22 -4.23
CA ASP A 264 14.15 -21.73 -2.85
C ASP A 264 14.08 -20.63 -1.79
N VAL A 265 13.99 -19.34 -2.21
CA VAL A 265 13.95 -18.20 -1.28
C VAL A 265 12.56 -17.56 -1.30
N GLU A 266 11.91 -17.54 -0.13
CA GLU A 266 10.56 -17.02 0.01
C GLU A 266 10.47 -15.53 0.39
N ARG A 267 11.54 -14.97 0.98
CA ARG A 267 11.53 -13.62 1.55
C ARG A 267 12.75 -12.82 1.17
N GLY A 268 12.57 -11.51 1.04
CA GLY A 268 13.67 -10.57 0.78
C GLY A 268 14.23 -10.62 -0.64
N VAL A 269 13.51 -11.23 -1.57
CA VAL A 269 13.90 -11.39 -2.98
C VAL A 269 12.82 -10.97 -3.95
#